data_4aab4d5f6067ad3baff78b4735649818
#
_entry.id   4aab4d5f6067ad3baff78b4735649818
#
_cell.length_a   1.000
_cell.length_b   1.000
_cell.length_c   1.000
_cell.angle_alpha   90.00
_cell.angle_beta   90.00
_cell.angle_gamma   90.00
#
_symmetry.space_group_name_H-M   'P 1'
#
loop_
_entity.id
_entity.type
_entity.pdbx_description
1 polymer ?
#
loop_
_entity_poly.entity_id
_entity_poly.type
_entity_poly.pdbx_seq_one_letter_code
_entity_poly.pdbx_strand_id
1 'polypeptide(L)'
;MFMGVTMMCRVGARSALALATAVSVTALSAQAFAAELPQVKVSEDNKVPECATPGRLTAFLESRNARLNEKFASIAADYMRVGEELGIRWDVAFFQMLLETGNLTFTGDVSPSQNNFAGLGATGKREPGESFPDVATGVKAHLQHLLMYAGETVDNPVAERTRKVQEWGVLTSWQKSLKGPATYDQLARKWAPGSRNYSRDIANVSDAFYSGVCKSDDPKPEMMALVHPDKAPPVKTAAAKTSEGEAAAAKISGADLA
;
A
#
# COMPACT_ATOMS: atom_id res chain seq x y z
N MET A 1 61.74 -58.85 62.46
CA MET A 1 63.08 -58.86 61.91
C MET A 1 62.99 -58.40 60.45
N PHE A 2 63.79 -57.49 60.09
CA PHE A 2 63.88 -56.75 58.83
C PHE A 2 62.93 -55.54 58.62
N MET A 3 63.55 -54.40 58.82
CA MET A 3 63.18 -53.05 58.44
C MET A 3 63.21 -52.84 56.90
N GLY A 4 62.23 -52.21 56.36
CA GLY A 4 62.22 -51.70 55.00
C GLY A 4 61.87 -50.22 55.00
N VAL A 5 62.88 -49.39 54.75
CA VAL A 5 62.79 -47.94 54.65
C VAL A 5 62.17 -47.60 53.30
N THR A 6 61.05 -46.89 53.33
CA THR A 6 60.41 -46.37 52.10
C THR A 6 60.63 -44.86 52.02
N MET A 7 61.38 -44.49 51.02
CA MET A 7 61.77 -43.13 50.67
C MET A 7 60.58 -42.33 50.05
N MET A 8 60.12 -41.28 50.72
CA MET A 8 59.05 -40.40 50.23
C MET A 8 59.62 -39.41 49.18
N CYS A 9 59.14 -39.57 47.96
CA CYS A 9 59.40 -38.61 46.88
C CYS A 9 58.22 -37.58 46.88
N ARG A 10 58.56 -36.34 47.26
CA ARG A 10 57.61 -35.20 47.17
C ARG A 10 57.55 -34.68 45.74
N VAL A 11 56.46 -34.91 45.04
CA VAL A 11 56.14 -34.26 43.75
C VAL A 11 55.33 -32.97 44.04
N GLY A 12 55.93 -31.82 43.76
CA GLY A 12 55.26 -30.55 43.93
C GLY A 12 54.20 -30.31 42.83
N ALA A 13 52.96 -30.18 43.23
CA ALA A 13 51.88 -29.77 42.36
C ALA A 13 51.94 -28.29 42.11
N ARG A 14 52.22 -27.89 40.89
CA ARG A 14 52.05 -26.51 40.39
C ARG A 14 50.60 -26.35 39.95
N SER A 15 49.79 -25.64 40.74
CA SER A 15 48.44 -25.26 40.41
C SER A 15 48.50 -24.14 39.35
N ALA A 16 48.15 -24.46 38.10
CA ALA A 16 47.88 -23.49 37.08
C ALA A 16 46.44 -22.99 37.22
N LEU A 17 46.26 -21.74 37.65
CA LEU A 17 44.98 -21.07 37.74
C LEU A 17 44.60 -20.60 36.32
N ALA A 18 43.72 -21.36 35.65
CA ALA A 18 43.15 -20.92 34.38
C ALA A 18 42.03 -19.91 34.65
N LEU A 19 42.26 -18.64 34.33
CA LEU A 19 41.25 -17.58 34.32
C LEU A 19 40.39 -17.78 33.08
N ALA A 20 39.19 -18.35 33.23
CA ALA A 20 38.16 -18.40 32.17
C ALA A 20 37.43 -17.06 32.14
N THR A 21 37.80 -16.19 31.21
CA THR A 21 36.99 -14.99 30.88
C THR A 21 35.73 -15.39 30.13
N ALA A 22 34.61 -15.43 30.84
CA ALA A 22 33.30 -15.59 30.20
C ALA A 22 32.94 -14.27 29.49
N VAL A 23 33.04 -14.26 28.17
CA VAL A 23 32.50 -13.18 27.31
C VAL A 23 30.98 -13.38 27.24
N SER A 24 30.27 -12.62 28.09
CA SER A 24 28.79 -12.57 27.99
C SER A 24 28.42 -11.74 26.74
N VAL A 25 28.06 -12.43 25.65
CA VAL A 25 27.43 -11.82 24.50
C VAL A 25 25.98 -11.53 24.90
N THR A 26 25.71 -10.30 25.35
CA THR A 26 24.34 -9.80 25.46
C THR A 26 23.79 -9.62 24.04
N ALA A 27 22.99 -10.59 23.61
CA ALA A 27 22.16 -10.43 22.42
C ALA A 27 21.16 -9.30 22.72
N LEU A 28 21.43 -8.09 22.21
CA LEU A 28 20.41 -7.05 22.10
C LEU A 28 19.35 -7.61 21.14
N SER A 29 18.25 -8.10 21.69
CA SER A 29 17.02 -8.32 20.94
C SER A 29 16.57 -6.94 20.46
N ALA A 30 16.84 -6.62 19.21
CA ALA A 30 16.19 -5.52 18.53
C ALA A 30 14.70 -5.85 18.49
N GLN A 31 13.95 -5.34 19.47
CA GLN A 31 12.51 -5.27 19.35
C GLN A 31 12.26 -4.34 18.17
N ALA A 32 11.86 -4.93 17.05
CA ALA A 32 11.29 -4.17 15.96
C ALA A 32 9.99 -3.54 16.52
N PHE A 33 10.08 -2.31 16.99
CA PHE A 33 8.91 -1.48 17.16
C PHE A 33 8.31 -1.37 15.75
N ALA A 34 7.12 -1.92 15.56
CA ALA A 34 6.37 -1.62 14.36
C ALA A 34 6.31 -0.09 14.28
N ALA A 35 6.88 0.47 13.20
CA ALA A 35 6.91 1.91 13.02
C ALA A 35 5.46 2.41 13.10
N GLU A 36 5.22 3.45 13.91
CA GLU A 36 3.90 4.08 13.98
C GLU A 36 3.50 4.52 12.56
N LEU A 37 2.27 4.27 12.19
CA LEU A 37 1.76 4.73 10.90
C LEU A 37 1.77 6.27 10.85
N PRO A 38 2.12 6.86 9.69
CA PRO A 38 2.33 8.30 9.58
C PRO A 38 1.03 9.10 9.78
N GLN A 39 1.17 10.42 9.83
CA GLN A 39 0.03 11.34 9.81
C GLN A 39 -0.77 11.16 8.51
N VAL A 40 -2.07 11.39 8.58
CA VAL A 40 -2.97 11.25 7.43
C VAL A 40 -2.69 12.33 6.38
N LYS A 41 -2.45 13.57 6.82
CA LYS A 41 -2.14 14.70 5.92
C LYS A 41 -0.65 14.77 5.63
N VAL A 42 -0.31 15.14 4.41
CA VAL A 42 1.06 15.45 4.01
C VAL A 42 1.54 16.74 4.69
N SER A 43 2.80 16.76 5.10
CA SER A 43 3.51 17.95 5.60
C SER A 43 4.97 17.87 5.18
N GLU A 44 5.79 18.88 5.50
CA GLU A 44 7.22 18.85 5.20
C GLU A 44 7.93 17.62 5.79
N ASP A 45 7.53 17.23 7.00
CA ASP A 45 8.11 16.09 7.73
C ASP A 45 7.33 14.78 7.52
N ASN A 46 6.27 14.81 6.73
CA ASN A 46 5.39 13.67 6.47
C ASN A 46 5.05 13.57 4.98
N LYS A 47 6.06 13.52 4.13
CA LYS A 47 5.91 13.38 2.68
C LYS A 47 5.65 11.93 2.30
N VAL A 48 4.99 11.73 1.17
CA VAL A 48 4.97 10.43 0.51
C VAL A 48 6.39 10.10 0.05
N PRO A 49 6.93 8.91 0.34
CA PRO A 49 8.25 8.52 -0.13
C PRO A 49 8.30 8.49 -1.67
N GLU A 50 9.37 9.02 -2.26
CA GLU A 50 9.53 9.13 -3.72
C GLU A 50 9.43 7.79 -4.44
N CYS A 51 9.76 6.69 -3.77
CA CYS A 51 9.63 5.37 -4.35
C CYS A 51 8.18 4.87 -4.45
N ALA A 52 7.22 5.53 -3.81
CA ALA A 52 5.80 5.18 -3.92
C ALA A 52 5.24 5.71 -5.25
N THR A 53 5.61 5.10 -6.35
CA THR A 53 5.12 5.41 -7.69
C THR A 53 3.90 4.57 -8.06
N PRO A 54 3.04 5.05 -8.98
CA PRO A 54 1.92 4.24 -9.48
C PRO A 54 2.37 2.91 -10.08
N GLY A 55 3.50 2.91 -10.79
CA GLY A 55 4.05 1.70 -11.40
C GLY A 55 4.43 0.65 -10.37
N ARG A 56 5.15 1.04 -9.32
CA ARG A 56 5.54 0.12 -8.23
C ARG A 56 4.32 -0.36 -7.43
N LEU A 57 3.36 0.53 -7.12
CA LEU A 57 2.15 0.14 -6.39
C LEU A 57 1.27 -0.81 -7.21
N THR A 58 1.17 -0.60 -8.52
CA THR A 58 0.45 -1.53 -9.41
C THR A 58 1.13 -2.89 -9.45
N ALA A 59 2.46 -2.94 -9.60
CA ALA A 59 3.19 -4.20 -9.56
C ALA A 59 3.05 -4.92 -8.20
N PHE A 60 3.05 -4.18 -7.11
CA PHE A 60 2.80 -4.71 -5.78
C PHE A 60 1.38 -5.31 -5.66
N LEU A 61 0.36 -4.62 -6.14
CA LEU A 61 -1.01 -5.12 -6.18
C LEU A 61 -1.13 -6.37 -7.04
N GLU A 62 -0.54 -6.39 -8.25
CA GLU A 62 -0.55 -7.54 -9.16
C GLU A 62 0.14 -8.77 -8.54
N SER A 63 1.21 -8.56 -7.77
CA SER A 63 1.87 -9.66 -7.04
C SER A 63 0.97 -10.30 -5.98
N ARG A 64 0.00 -9.55 -5.46
CA ARG A 64 -0.96 -9.99 -4.44
C ARG A 64 -2.29 -10.48 -5.03
N ASN A 65 -2.60 -10.07 -6.25
CA ASN A 65 -3.81 -10.47 -6.99
C ASN A 65 -3.47 -10.73 -8.45
N ALA A 66 -3.03 -11.95 -8.76
CA ALA A 66 -2.69 -12.38 -10.11
C ALA A 66 -3.88 -12.36 -11.11
N ARG A 67 -5.10 -12.15 -10.62
CA ARG A 67 -6.32 -12.04 -11.43
C ARG A 67 -6.96 -10.67 -11.29
N LEU A 68 -6.12 -9.63 -11.17
CA LEU A 68 -6.58 -8.25 -11.09
C LEU A 68 -7.45 -7.92 -12.30
N ASN A 69 -8.64 -7.37 -12.03
CA ASN A 69 -9.52 -6.92 -13.10
C ASN A 69 -8.90 -5.69 -13.78
N GLU A 70 -8.85 -5.71 -15.11
CA GLU A 70 -8.26 -4.65 -15.94
C GLU A 70 -8.84 -3.26 -15.66
N LYS A 71 -10.10 -3.16 -15.27
CA LYS A 71 -10.72 -1.88 -14.87
C LYS A 71 -9.98 -1.17 -13.74
N PHE A 72 -9.19 -1.87 -12.94
CA PHE A 72 -8.40 -1.32 -11.84
C PHE A 72 -6.93 -1.07 -12.22
N ALA A 73 -6.56 -1.22 -13.48
CA ALA A 73 -5.16 -1.09 -13.91
C ALA A 73 -4.55 0.28 -13.59
N SER A 74 -5.34 1.36 -13.58
CA SER A 74 -4.90 2.73 -13.26
C SER A 74 -5.12 3.16 -11.81
N ILE A 75 -5.69 2.31 -10.95
CA ILE A 75 -6.11 2.73 -9.61
C ILE A 75 -4.99 3.37 -8.77
N ALA A 76 -3.75 2.89 -8.90
CA ALA A 76 -2.62 3.48 -8.19
C ALA A 76 -2.30 4.91 -8.66
N ALA A 77 -2.47 5.19 -9.95
CA ALA A 77 -2.34 6.54 -10.49
C ALA A 77 -3.47 7.46 -10.00
N ASP A 78 -4.70 6.94 -9.88
CA ASP A 78 -5.82 7.70 -9.32
C ASP A 78 -5.58 8.04 -7.83
N TYR A 79 -5.05 7.09 -7.02
CA TYR A 79 -4.66 7.36 -5.63
C TYR A 79 -3.62 8.46 -5.54
N MET A 80 -2.58 8.44 -6.37
CA MET A 80 -1.54 9.47 -6.38
C MET A 80 -2.14 10.82 -6.78
N ARG A 81 -2.81 10.90 -7.93
CA ARG A 81 -3.37 12.15 -8.46
C ARG A 81 -4.35 12.81 -7.49
N VAL A 82 -5.33 12.06 -7.00
CA VAL A 82 -6.35 12.60 -6.07
C VAL A 82 -5.73 12.88 -4.70
N GLY A 83 -4.77 12.06 -4.26
CA GLY A 83 -4.09 12.24 -3.00
C GLY A 83 -3.18 13.47 -2.97
N GLU A 84 -2.52 13.81 -4.08
CA GLU A 84 -1.78 15.07 -4.25
C GLU A 84 -2.74 16.27 -4.22
N GLU A 85 -3.88 16.18 -4.91
CA GLU A 85 -4.92 17.22 -4.90
C GLU A 85 -5.42 17.51 -3.48
N LEU A 86 -5.62 16.47 -2.67
CA LEU A 86 -6.17 16.57 -1.32
C LEU A 86 -5.11 16.75 -0.22
N GLY A 87 -3.81 16.67 -0.55
CA GLY A 87 -2.73 16.78 0.43
C GLY A 87 -2.72 15.66 1.48
N ILE A 88 -2.99 14.44 1.07
CA ILE A 88 -3.09 13.27 1.96
C ILE A 88 -1.99 12.24 1.65
N ARG A 89 -1.56 11.48 2.66
CA ARG A 89 -0.67 10.31 2.51
C ARG A 89 -1.42 9.18 1.78
N TRP A 90 -1.58 9.36 0.50
CA TRP A 90 -2.31 8.48 -0.40
C TRP A 90 -1.68 7.09 -0.55
N ASP A 91 -0.39 6.97 -0.34
CA ASP A 91 0.34 5.72 -0.29
C ASP A 91 -0.20 4.80 0.81
N VAL A 92 -0.38 5.33 2.03
CA VAL A 92 -0.96 4.57 3.15
C VAL A 92 -2.45 4.29 2.93
N ALA A 93 -3.18 5.25 2.33
CA ALA A 93 -4.57 5.02 1.92
C ALA A 93 -4.68 3.88 0.89
N PHE A 94 -3.73 3.78 -0.04
CA PHE A 94 -3.67 2.67 -0.98
C PHE A 94 -3.47 1.33 -0.25
N PHE A 95 -2.56 1.26 0.73
CA PHE A 95 -2.39 0.03 1.54
C PHE A 95 -3.63 -0.30 2.36
N GLN A 96 -4.32 0.69 2.88
CA GLN A 96 -5.61 0.49 3.54
C GLN A 96 -6.64 -0.10 2.56
N MET A 97 -6.75 0.44 1.35
CA MET A 97 -7.62 -0.08 0.30
C MET A 97 -7.35 -1.56 0.00
N LEU A 98 -6.08 -1.98 -0.03
CA LEU A 98 -5.73 -3.39 -0.24
C LEU A 98 -6.35 -4.28 0.83
N LEU A 99 -6.39 -3.84 2.09
CA LEU A 99 -7.01 -4.57 3.19
C LEU A 99 -8.54 -4.56 3.08
N GLU A 100 -9.15 -3.39 2.86
CA GLU A 100 -10.60 -3.22 2.78
C GLU A 100 -11.24 -4.05 1.66
N THR A 101 -10.52 -4.25 0.56
CA THR A 101 -11.01 -4.95 -0.63
C THR A 101 -10.46 -6.37 -0.80
N GLY A 102 -9.60 -6.82 0.12
CA GLY A 102 -8.85 -8.07 -0.05
C GLY A 102 -8.00 -8.06 -1.32
N ASN A 103 -7.19 -7.00 -1.51
CA ASN A 103 -6.40 -6.77 -2.73
C ASN A 103 -7.27 -6.73 -4.01
N LEU A 104 -8.41 -6.07 -3.96
CA LEU A 104 -9.39 -5.95 -5.05
C LEU A 104 -10.01 -7.30 -5.49
N THR A 105 -10.08 -8.27 -4.60
CA THR A 105 -10.85 -9.52 -4.83
C THR A 105 -12.31 -9.40 -4.40
N PHE A 106 -12.64 -8.44 -3.53
CA PHE A 106 -14.00 -8.12 -3.06
C PHE A 106 -14.75 -9.36 -2.53
N THR A 107 -14.21 -9.98 -1.50
CA THR A 107 -14.83 -11.15 -0.86
C THR A 107 -15.87 -10.78 0.21
N GLY A 108 -16.06 -9.48 0.49
CA GLY A 108 -17.01 -8.95 1.47
C GLY A 108 -18.36 -8.54 0.87
N ASP A 109 -19.02 -7.56 1.53
CA ASP A 109 -20.36 -7.06 1.13
C ASP A 109 -20.32 -6.17 -0.12
N VAL A 110 -19.16 -5.54 -0.40
CA VAL A 110 -18.98 -4.66 -1.56
C VAL A 110 -18.53 -5.49 -2.78
N SER A 111 -19.09 -5.18 -3.94
CA SER A 111 -18.73 -5.81 -5.21
C SER A 111 -17.78 -4.95 -6.05
N PRO A 112 -17.02 -5.55 -7.01
CA PRO A 112 -16.13 -4.80 -7.89
C PRO A 112 -16.84 -3.71 -8.71
N SER A 113 -18.12 -3.91 -9.05
CA SER A 113 -18.90 -2.96 -9.86
C SER A 113 -19.21 -1.65 -9.13
N GLN A 114 -19.15 -1.64 -7.80
CA GLN A 114 -19.47 -0.46 -6.99
C GLN A 114 -18.34 0.58 -6.95
N ASN A 115 -17.11 0.26 -7.32
CA ASN A 115 -15.93 1.13 -7.15
C ASN A 115 -15.78 1.67 -5.71
N ASN A 116 -16.27 0.94 -4.73
CA ASN A 116 -16.23 1.33 -3.31
C ASN A 116 -15.01 0.67 -2.64
N PHE A 117 -13.95 1.43 -2.48
CA PHE A 117 -12.64 0.93 -2.02
C PHE A 117 -12.43 1.00 -0.51
N ALA A 118 -13.44 1.46 0.22
CA ALA A 118 -13.37 1.66 1.67
C ALA A 118 -14.61 1.15 2.41
N GLY A 119 -15.48 0.40 1.74
CA GLY A 119 -16.70 -0.13 2.32
C GLY A 119 -17.68 0.95 2.78
N LEU A 120 -17.65 2.14 2.17
CA LEU A 120 -18.47 3.26 2.59
C LEU A 120 -19.97 2.92 2.50
N GLY A 121 -20.68 3.15 3.61
CA GLY A 121 -22.11 2.85 3.71
C GLY A 121 -22.44 1.37 3.90
N ALA A 122 -21.49 0.45 3.75
CA ALA A 122 -21.71 -0.96 4.06
C ALA A 122 -21.85 -1.15 5.58
N THR A 123 -22.87 -1.90 5.99
CA THR A 123 -23.17 -2.12 7.44
C THR A 123 -23.05 -3.59 7.84
N GLY A 124 -22.50 -4.43 6.98
CA GLY A 124 -22.54 -5.87 7.11
C GLY A 124 -23.88 -6.45 6.68
N LYS A 125 -24.11 -7.75 6.87
CA LYS A 125 -25.37 -8.45 6.57
C LYS A 125 -25.79 -8.36 5.10
N ARG A 126 -24.84 -8.23 4.18
CA ARG A 126 -25.02 -8.05 2.73
C ARG A 126 -25.62 -6.71 2.32
N GLU A 127 -25.49 -5.70 3.16
CA GLU A 127 -25.78 -4.31 2.76
C GLU A 127 -24.58 -3.82 1.92
N PRO A 128 -24.80 -3.57 0.62
CA PRO A 128 -23.66 -3.40 -0.31
C PRO A 128 -22.92 -2.06 -0.15
N GLY A 129 -23.44 -1.14 0.64
CA GLY A 129 -22.88 0.21 0.76
C GLY A 129 -23.12 1.07 -0.49
N GLU A 130 -22.31 2.10 -0.64
CA GLU A 130 -22.41 3.05 -1.75
C GLU A 130 -21.77 2.53 -3.04
N SER A 131 -22.21 3.09 -4.16
CA SER A 131 -21.64 2.81 -5.48
C SER A 131 -21.20 4.12 -6.13
N PHE A 132 -20.03 4.09 -6.78
CA PHE A 132 -19.45 5.24 -7.47
C PHE A 132 -19.36 4.97 -8.97
N PRO A 133 -19.51 6.00 -9.84
CA PRO A 133 -19.63 5.82 -11.27
C PRO A 133 -18.37 5.23 -11.92
N ASP A 134 -17.21 5.56 -11.39
CA ASP A 134 -15.91 5.13 -11.92
C ASP A 134 -14.87 4.94 -10.78
N VAL A 135 -13.70 4.42 -11.14
CA VAL A 135 -12.59 4.14 -10.21
C VAL A 135 -12.09 5.42 -9.55
N ALA A 136 -11.89 6.48 -10.32
CA ALA A 136 -11.36 7.74 -9.81
C ALA A 136 -12.29 8.37 -8.77
N THR A 137 -13.62 8.33 -9.02
CA THR A 137 -14.63 8.82 -8.07
C THR A 137 -14.65 7.97 -6.79
N GLY A 138 -14.50 6.65 -6.90
CA GLY A 138 -14.42 5.77 -5.74
C GLY A 138 -13.16 6.00 -4.90
N VAL A 139 -12.01 6.24 -5.54
CA VAL A 139 -10.77 6.65 -4.88
C VAL A 139 -10.97 7.99 -4.17
N LYS A 140 -11.59 8.98 -4.84
CA LYS A 140 -11.89 10.28 -4.24
C LYS A 140 -12.80 10.14 -3.02
N ALA A 141 -13.81 9.29 -3.09
CA ALA A 141 -14.70 9.00 -1.96
C ALA A 141 -13.91 8.48 -0.74
N HIS A 142 -12.99 7.53 -0.95
CA HIS A 142 -12.14 7.01 0.12
C HIS A 142 -11.24 8.10 0.71
N LEU A 143 -10.48 8.82 -0.12
CA LEU A 143 -9.54 9.85 0.34
C LEU A 143 -10.24 11.02 1.04
N GLN A 144 -11.40 11.46 0.55
CA GLN A 144 -12.22 12.46 1.22
C GLN A 144 -12.73 11.98 2.58
N HIS A 145 -13.08 10.69 2.69
CA HIS A 145 -13.50 10.12 3.97
C HIS A 145 -12.35 10.11 4.99
N LEU A 146 -11.14 9.77 4.56
CA LEU A 146 -9.93 9.84 5.40
C LEU A 146 -9.60 11.28 5.82
N LEU A 147 -9.74 12.23 4.90
CA LEU A 147 -9.51 13.65 5.16
C LEU A 147 -10.48 14.17 6.24
N MET A 148 -11.76 13.77 6.17
CA MET A 148 -12.74 14.06 7.22
C MET A 148 -12.31 13.46 8.56
N TYR A 149 -11.81 12.22 8.61
CA TYR A 149 -11.27 11.65 9.84
C TYR A 149 -10.09 12.46 10.37
N ALA A 150 -9.26 13.02 9.50
CA ALA A 150 -8.14 13.88 9.88
C ALA A 150 -8.55 15.25 10.47
N GLY A 151 -9.85 15.53 10.54
CA GLY A 151 -10.39 16.75 11.16
C GLY A 151 -10.72 17.86 10.17
N GLU A 152 -10.56 17.59 8.87
CA GLU A 152 -10.92 18.57 7.82
C GLU A 152 -12.40 18.53 7.50
N THR A 153 -12.93 19.68 7.14
CA THR A 153 -14.25 19.77 6.50
C THR A 153 -14.08 19.49 5.02
N VAL A 154 -14.79 18.50 4.52
CA VAL A 154 -14.80 18.18 3.10
C VAL A 154 -15.97 18.86 2.44
N ASP A 155 -15.68 19.81 1.56
CA ASP A 155 -16.72 20.47 0.77
C ASP A 155 -17.19 19.53 -0.35
N ASN A 156 -18.52 19.39 -0.51
CA ASN A 156 -19.14 18.55 -1.55
C ASN A 156 -18.56 17.13 -1.62
N PRO A 157 -18.58 16.35 -0.52
CA PRO A 157 -18.06 15.00 -0.54
C PRO A 157 -18.84 14.13 -1.53
N VAL A 158 -18.11 13.33 -2.32
CA VAL A 158 -18.74 12.46 -3.33
C VAL A 158 -19.50 11.29 -2.69
N ALA A 159 -19.12 10.90 -1.46
CA ALA A 159 -19.81 9.86 -0.71
C ALA A 159 -20.85 10.44 0.24
N GLU A 160 -22.06 9.94 0.16
CA GLU A 160 -23.17 10.29 1.06
C GLU A 160 -22.81 9.97 2.52
N ARG A 161 -22.08 8.86 2.75
CA ARG A 161 -21.60 8.49 4.08
C ARG A 161 -20.71 9.56 4.68
N THR A 162 -19.80 10.14 3.90
CA THR A 162 -18.91 11.22 4.35
C THR A 162 -19.73 12.45 4.74
N ARG A 163 -20.68 12.85 3.89
CA ARG A 163 -21.58 13.97 4.14
C ARG A 163 -22.34 13.80 5.46
N LYS A 164 -22.99 12.66 5.64
CA LYS A 164 -23.79 12.36 6.85
C LYS A 164 -22.93 12.34 8.12
N VAL A 165 -21.75 11.74 8.09
CA VAL A 165 -20.86 11.68 9.27
C VAL A 165 -20.41 13.07 9.68
N GLN A 166 -20.15 13.98 8.72
CA GLN A 166 -19.86 15.39 9.00
C GLN A 166 -21.05 16.12 9.60
N GLU A 167 -22.19 16.08 8.92
CA GLU A 167 -23.42 16.78 9.34
C GLU A 167 -23.87 16.38 10.75
N TRP A 168 -23.77 15.10 11.09
CA TRP A 168 -24.16 14.58 12.40
C TRP A 168 -23.07 14.75 13.46
N GLY A 169 -21.90 15.25 13.10
CA GLY A 169 -20.81 15.48 14.04
C GLY A 169 -20.30 14.21 14.72
N VAL A 170 -20.43 13.05 14.08
CA VAL A 170 -20.11 11.73 14.67
C VAL A 170 -18.67 11.64 15.17
N LEU A 171 -17.74 12.32 14.50
CA LEU A 171 -16.32 12.29 14.83
C LEU A 171 -15.87 13.47 15.71
N THR A 172 -16.72 14.48 15.92
CA THR A 172 -16.33 15.77 16.54
C THR A 172 -15.65 15.59 17.90
N SER A 173 -16.23 14.77 18.80
CA SER A 173 -15.65 14.56 20.13
C SER A 173 -14.29 13.86 20.07
N TRP A 174 -14.15 12.88 19.18
CA TRP A 174 -12.89 12.18 18.99
C TRP A 174 -11.83 13.09 18.36
N GLN A 175 -12.17 13.86 17.33
CA GLN A 175 -11.27 14.82 16.70
C GLN A 175 -10.75 15.85 17.71
N LYS A 176 -11.62 16.39 18.58
CA LYS A 176 -11.22 17.31 19.65
C LYS A 176 -10.31 16.67 20.70
N SER A 177 -10.28 15.35 20.82
CA SER A 177 -9.40 14.63 21.75
C SER A 177 -7.98 14.40 21.20
N LEU A 178 -7.77 14.63 19.90
CA LEU A 178 -6.45 14.45 19.26
C LEU A 178 -5.48 15.53 19.73
N LYS A 179 -4.26 15.10 20.04
CA LYS A 179 -3.15 15.99 20.42
C LYS A 179 -2.24 16.21 19.20
N GLY A 180 -2.69 17.00 18.24
CA GLY A 180 -1.97 17.25 17.01
C GLY A 180 -2.62 16.59 15.80
N PRO A 181 -1.90 16.56 14.64
CA PRO A 181 -2.41 15.97 13.41
C PRO A 181 -2.77 14.49 13.59
N ALA A 182 -3.91 14.07 13.05
CA ALA A 182 -4.35 12.68 13.11
C ALA A 182 -3.37 11.75 12.37
N THR A 183 -2.99 10.63 13.00
CA THR A 183 -2.19 9.58 12.38
C THR A 183 -3.08 8.43 11.88
N TYR A 184 -2.57 7.64 10.94
CA TYR A 184 -3.26 6.41 10.51
C TYR A 184 -3.46 5.40 11.64
N ASP A 185 -2.60 5.37 12.67
CA ASP A 185 -2.82 4.56 13.87
C ASP A 185 -4.05 4.99 14.66
N GLN A 186 -4.20 6.30 14.86
CA GLN A 186 -5.37 6.86 15.56
C GLN A 186 -6.64 6.65 14.73
N LEU A 187 -6.56 6.88 13.42
CA LEU A 187 -7.65 6.66 12.48
C LEU A 187 -8.06 5.19 12.45
N ALA A 188 -7.13 4.26 12.35
CA ALA A 188 -7.38 2.83 12.29
C ALA A 188 -8.20 2.33 13.49
N ARG A 189 -7.88 2.81 14.70
CA ARG A 189 -8.66 2.48 15.91
C ARG A 189 -10.09 3.01 15.88
N LYS A 190 -10.32 4.12 15.20
CA LYS A 190 -11.65 4.72 15.06
C LYS A 190 -12.43 4.14 13.89
N TRP A 191 -11.72 3.76 12.83
CA TRP A 191 -12.27 3.15 11.62
C TRP A 191 -12.79 1.74 11.89
N ALA A 192 -11.97 0.91 12.51
CA ALA A 192 -12.26 -0.49 12.79
C ALA A 192 -12.22 -0.80 14.32
N PRO A 193 -13.15 -0.26 15.12
CA PRO A 193 -13.08 -0.32 16.59
C PRO A 193 -13.14 -1.75 17.14
N GLY A 194 -13.65 -2.71 16.36
CA GLY A 194 -13.68 -4.13 16.72
C GLY A 194 -12.40 -4.90 16.41
N SER A 195 -11.47 -4.32 15.65
CA SER A 195 -10.21 -4.94 15.26
C SER A 195 -9.04 -4.43 16.10
N ARG A 196 -8.35 -5.35 16.77
CA ARG A 196 -7.12 -5.01 17.52
C ARG A 196 -5.87 -4.93 16.64
N ASN A 197 -5.95 -5.42 15.41
CA ASN A 197 -4.80 -5.61 14.53
C ASN A 197 -4.80 -4.69 13.31
N TYR A 198 -5.89 -3.99 13.05
CA TYR A 198 -6.08 -3.26 11.79
C TYR A 198 -4.95 -2.26 11.47
N SER A 199 -4.50 -1.48 12.45
CA SER A 199 -3.34 -0.58 12.29
C SER A 199 -2.07 -1.37 11.95
N ARG A 200 -1.81 -2.48 12.66
CA ARG A 200 -0.67 -3.36 12.40
C ARG A 200 -0.75 -4.00 11.01
N ASP A 201 -1.94 -4.36 10.56
CA ASP A 201 -2.11 -4.96 9.24
C ASP A 201 -1.82 -3.95 8.12
N ILE A 202 -2.22 -2.68 8.28
CA ILE A 202 -1.82 -1.59 7.39
C ILE A 202 -0.28 -1.44 7.41
N ALA A 203 0.34 -1.40 8.59
CA ALA A 203 1.79 -1.29 8.73
C ALA A 203 2.52 -2.45 8.05
N ASN A 204 2.07 -3.68 8.22
CA ASN A 204 2.65 -4.86 7.58
C ASN A 204 2.61 -4.78 6.04
N VAL A 205 1.50 -4.31 5.47
CA VAL A 205 1.38 -4.12 4.02
C VAL A 205 2.33 -3.03 3.55
N SER A 206 2.40 -1.91 4.28
CA SER A 206 3.30 -0.80 4.04
C SER A 206 4.77 -1.26 4.07
N ASP A 207 5.16 -1.96 5.14
CA ASP A 207 6.53 -2.48 5.32
C ASP A 207 6.91 -3.46 4.20
N ALA A 208 6.01 -4.34 3.78
CA ALA A 208 6.25 -5.26 2.67
C ALA A 208 6.52 -4.51 1.35
N PHE A 209 5.82 -3.41 1.11
CA PHE A 209 6.07 -2.56 -0.05
C PHE A 209 7.41 -1.83 0.07
N TYR A 210 7.64 -1.10 1.17
CA TYR A 210 8.83 -0.25 1.33
C TYR A 210 10.12 -1.04 1.52
N SER A 211 10.07 -2.20 2.14
CA SER A 211 11.25 -3.06 2.30
C SER A 211 11.59 -3.88 1.06
N GLY A 212 10.63 -4.10 0.17
CA GLY A 212 10.75 -4.90 -1.05
C GLY A 212 10.75 -4.05 -2.31
N VAL A 213 9.54 -3.76 -2.80
CA VAL A 213 9.32 -3.15 -4.13
C VAL A 213 9.97 -1.78 -4.29
N CYS A 214 9.98 -0.97 -3.23
CA CYS A 214 10.63 0.34 -3.23
C CYS A 214 12.14 0.32 -3.48
N LYS A 215 12.78 -0.82 -3.26
CA LYS A 215 14.25 -0.97 -3.45
C LYS A 215 14.64 -1.38 -4.87
N SER A 216 13.66 -1.71 -5.69
CA SER A 216 13.85 -2.11 -7.08
C SER A 216 13.56 -0.96 -8.03
N ASP A 217 13.98 -1.08 -9.28
CA ASP A 217 13.56 -0.17 -10.33
C ASP A 217 12.03 -0.20 -10.49
N ASP A 218 11.46 0.92 -10.94
CA ASP A 218 10.03 0.95 -11.22
C ASP A 218 9.72 0.10 -12.46
N PRO A 219 8.93 -0.97 -12.31
CA PRO A 219 8.64 -1.86 -13.43
C PRO A 219 7.66 -1.27 -14.45
N LYS A 220 6.96 -0.18 -14.11
CA LYS A 220 5.94 0.48 -14.95
C LYS A 220 6.04 2.00 -14.85
N PRO A 221 7.22 2.60 -15.16
CA PRO A 221 7.43 4.05 -14.97
C PRO A 221 6.51 4.91 -15.85
N GLU A 222 5.99 4.36 -16.95
CA GLU A 222 5.04 5.01 -17.85
C GLU A 222 3.72 5.38 -17.14
N MET A 223 3.38 4.71 -16.05
CA MET A 223 2.14 5.01 -15.30
C MET A 223 2.14 6.41 -14.67
N MET A 224 3.30 7.04 -14.50
CA MET A 224 3.39 8.44 -14.06
C MET A 224 2.68 9.40 -15.02
N ALA A 225 2.61 9.08 -16.32
CA ALA A 225 1.87 9.87 -17.30
C ALA A 225 0.35 9.91 -17.04
N LEU A 226 -0.19 8.90 -16.32
CA LEU A 226 -1.62 8.86 -15.95
C LEU A 226 -1.94 9.80 -14.78
N VAL A 227 -0.94 10.15 -13.97
CA VAL A 227 -1.10 11.09 -12.83
C VAL A 227 -1.18 12.52 -13.32
N HIS A 228 -0.30 12.89 -14.27
CA HIS A 228 -0.15 14.24 -14.79
C HIS A 228 -0.20 14.23 -16.33
N PRO A 229 -1.36 13.98 -16.94
CA PRO A 229 -1.48 13.86 -18.39
C PRO A 229 -1.01 15.13 -19.13
N ASP A 230 -1.16 16.30 -18.50
CA ASP A 230 -0.72 17.59 -19.06
C ASP A 230 0.80 17.79 -19.06
N LYS A 231 1.52 17.00 -18.26
CA LYS A 231 2.98 17.01 -18.15
C LYS A 231 3.64 15.83 -18.88
N ALA A 232 2.83 14.92 -19.44
CA ALA A 232 3.35 13.78 -20.18
C ALA A 232 4.09 14.27 -21.43
N PRO A 233 5.32 13.78 -21.73
CA PRO A 233 5.97 14.08 -22.99
C PRO A 233 5.08 13.57 -24.12
N PRO A 234 5.03 14.28 -25.27
CA PRO A 234 4.21 13.87 -26.39
C PRO A 234 4.57 12.43 -26.77
N VAL A 235 3.58 11.55 -26.72
CA VAL A 235 3.73 10.15 -27.14
C VAL A 235 4.17 10.19 -28.61
N LYS A 236 5.43 9.81 -28.88
CA LYS A 236 5.87 9.52 -30.24
C LYS A 236 5.05 8.34 -30.70
N THR A 237 3.93 8.60 -31.36
CA THR A 237 3.20 7.60 -32.12
C THR A 237 4.21 6.98 -33.09
N ALA A 238 4.57 5.73 -32.84
CA ALA A 238 5.33 4.94 -33.81
C ALA A 238 4.47 4.93 -35.07
N ALA A 239 4.92 5.64 -36.08
CA ALA A 239 4.27 5.65 -37.37
C ALA A 239 4.16 4.20 -37.83
N ALA A 240 2.92 3.75 -37.98
CA ALA A 240 2.64 2.47 -38.61
C ALA A 240 3.32 2.49 -39.99
N LYS A 241 4.31 1.64 -40.16
CA LYS A 241 4.87 1.34 -41.47
C LYS A 241 3.75 0.70 -42.28
N THR A 242 3.08 1.53 -43.06
CA THR A 242 2.27 1.06 -44.18
C THR A 242 3.22 0.36 -45.15
N SER A 243 3.16 -0.96 -45.15
CA SER A 243 3.71 -1.75 -46.24
C SER A 243 2.82 -1.51 -47.46
N GLU A 244 3.27 -0.68 -48.36
CA GLU A 244 2.80 -0.67 -49.75
C GLU A 244 3.16 -2.03 -50.36
N GLY A 245 2.19 -2.94 -50.32
CA GLY A 245 2.20 -4.17 -51.10
C GLY A 245 1.70 -3.83 -52.51
N GLU A 246 2.63 -3.92 -53.41
CA GLU A 246 2.51 -3.82 -54.87
C GLU A 246 1.34 -4.65 -55.40
N ALA A 247 0.32 -4.02 -55.94
CA ALA A 247 -0.75 -4.66 -56.65
C ALA A 247 -0.31 -4.99 -58.10
N ALA A 248 0.13 -6.21 -58.28
CA ALA A 248 0.32 -6.75 -59.64
C ALA A 248 -1.04 -6.93 -60.32
N ALA A 249 -1.30 -6.14 -61.32
CA ALA A 249 -2.44 -6.24 -62.21
C ALA A 249 -2.31 -7.48 -63.09
N ALA A 250 -3.12 -8.49 -62.85
CA ALA A 250 -3.37 -9.56 -63.80
C ALA A 250 -4.59 -9.22 -64.66
N LYS A 251 -4.32 -8.82 -65.92
CA LYS A 251 -5.33 -8.76 -67.00
C LYS A 251 -5.72 -10.23 -67.32
N ILE A 252 -6.99 -10.53 -67.20
CA ILE A 252 -7.58 -11.68 -67.87
C ILE A 252 -8.62 -11.16 -68.85
N SER A 253 -8.26 -11.41 -70.13
CA SER A 253 -9.06 -11.20 -71.33
C SER A 253 -10.29 -12.10 -71.31
N GLY A 254 -11.43 -11.51 -71.66
CA GLY A 254 -12.62 -12.26 -71.95
C GLY A 254 -12.58 -12.92 -73.32
N ALA A 255 -13.22 -14.06 -73.43
CA ALA A 255 -13.96 -14.49 -74.62
C ALA A 255 -14.61 -15.86 -74.35
N ASP A 256 -15.84 -15.90 -74.78
CA ASP A 256 -16.57 -17.05 -75.38
C ASP A 256 -17.36 -18.02 -74.50
N LEU A 257 -18.64 -17.86 -74.77
CA LEU A 257 -19.62 -18.82 -75.30
C LEU A 257 -20.26 -19.85 -74.34
N ALA A 258 -21.47 -19.72 -74.19
CA ALA A 258 -22.71 -20.36 -74.58
C ALA A 258 -23.79 -20.23 -73.52
#